data_66826b1a4c86f357e5cf3b9287585827
#
_entry.id   66826b1a4c86f357e5cf3b9287585827
#
_cell.length_a   1.000
_cell.length_b   1.000
_cell.length_c   1.000
_cell.angle_alpha   90.00
_cell.angle_beta   90.00
_cell.angle_gamma   90.00
#
_symmetry.space_group_name_H-M   'P 1'
#
loop_
_entity.id
_entity.type
_entity.pdbx_description
1 polymer ?
#
loop_
_entity_poly.entity_id
_entity_poly.type
_entity_poly.pdbx_seq_one_letter_code
_entity_poly.pdbx_strand_id
1 'polypeptide(L)'
;VDTGVLIGFYAKQDEARAALRELYRRGYRRVALVSKSADGMLHMYDPFLWRRALGIIIAALVVGGLVGVAYHILQMPESFPRASVTGVILVFISGMIGAFIAGVCIRRSKYGVERKFIADHSRTLVSEETVLILQTPIARLRFPVKILREGGEISPAIFLLHPKRDISTNGLRKAVALLSLAQIQEHAQHLATEHQIEQKPQRNTDLLKRLENAREWVHQACADLSETSRLEKSTPPIAEWILDNEYIIESNVRDVQLNLPLRFYRELPVLANEPCKGLPRVFGIAQELVSHIDLRLDQENILAFLEAYQSKSKLSIGELWAIPQMLRIALIESVQGLATRALTEMRDRELADLWANRLITVNRQDPPQLFAIMAELTKTQPRPSPYFASQLIDHLYDEEAALVPVQSWLERTYSRLLTDLNLREQNRQARDQITIGNAFTSLRYLDLLDWRKIF
;
A
#
# COMPACT_ATOMS: atom_id res chain seq x y z
N VAL A 1 -12.93 -1.19 -3.07
CA VAL A 1 -12.68 -2.64 -3.19
C VAL A 1 -11.24 -2.79 -3.61
N ASP A 2 -10.42 -3.34 -2.72
CA ASP A 2 -9.00 -3.50 -2.95
C ASP A 2 -8.76 -4.55 -4.01
N THR A 3 -7.89 -4.22 -4.96
CA THR A 3 -7.55 -5.07 -6.09
C THR A 3 -6.12 -5.54 -5.96
N GLY A 4 -5.93 -6.86 -5.99
CA GLY A 4 -4.63 -7.49 -6.14
C GLY A 4 -4.29 -7.71 -7.62
N VAL A 5 -3.02 -7.71 -7.94
CA VAL A 5 -2.50 -8.12 -9.25
C VAL A 5 -1.71 -9.41 -9.06
N LEU A 6 -2.09 -10.41 -9.82
CA LEU A 6 -1.44 -11.70 -9.86
C LEU A 6 -0.69 -11.81 -11.19
N ILE A 7 0.58 -12.20 -11.13
CA ILE A 7 1.43 -12.36 -12.30
C ILE A 7 1.88 -13.81 -12.37
N GLY A 8 1.62 -14.47 -13.49
CA GLY A 8 2.13 -15.80 -13.80
C GLY A 8 3.07 -15.76 -14.99
N PHE A 9 4.23 -16.38 -14.87
CA PHE A 9 5.21 -16.51 -15.94
C PHE A 9 5.08 -17.88 -16.59
N TYR A 10 5.12 -17.93 -17.90
CA TYR A 10 5.01 -19.15 -18.69
C TYR A 10 6.12 -19.21 -19.72
N ALA A 11 6.81 -20.33 -19.78
CA ALA A 11 7.81 -20.61 -20.81
C ALA A 11 7.16 -20.81 -22.19
N LYS A 12 5.92 -21.33 -22.23
CA LYS A 12 5.18 -21.58 -23.47
C LYS A 12 3.90 -20.76 -23.57
N GLN A 13 3.69 -20.11 -24.70
CA GLN A 13 2.52 -19.28 -24.94
C GLN A 13 1.19 -20.06 -24.90
N ASP A 14 1.21 -21.35 -25.28
CA ASP A 14 0.00 -22.18 -25.29
C ASP A 14 -0.50 -22.52 -23.87
N GLU A 15 0.41 -22.71 -22.92
CA GLU A 15 0.09 -22.92 -21.51
C GLU A 15 -0.52 -21.65 -20.89
N ALA A 16 0.08 -20.49 -21.17
CA ALA A 16 -0.46 -19.19 -20.78
C ALA A 16 -1.87 -18.95 -21.36
N ARG A 17 -2.11 -19.33 -22.61
CA ARG A 17 -3.44 -19.26 -23.26
C ARG A 17 -4.44 -20.25 -22.65
N ALA A 18 -4.00 -21.41 -22.21
CA ALA A 18 -4.86 -22.38 -21.52
C ALA A 18 -5.30 -21.85 -20.15
N ALA A 19 -4.36 -21.33 -19.36
CA ALA A 19 -4.64 -20.68 -18.08
C ALA A 19 -5.57 -19.47 -18.25
N LEU A 20 -5.34 -18.62 -19.28
CA LEU A 20 -6.20 -17.50 -19.62
C LEU A 20 -7.65 -17.98 -19.89
N ARG A 21 -7.84 -19.02 -20.70
CA ARG A 21 -9.17 -19.57 -21.03
C ARG A 21 -9.90 -20.09 -19.79
N GLU A 22 -9.19 -20.75 -18.88
CA GLU A 22 -9.78 -21.26 -17.63
C GLU A 22 -10.18 -20.12 -16.70
N LEU A 23 -9.35 -19.09 -16.54
CA LEU A 23 -9.69 -17.90 -15.79
C LEU A 23 -10.94 -17.21 -16.35
N TYR A 24 -11.06 -17.16 -17.69
CA TYR A 24 -12.25 -16.59 -18.33
C TYR A 24 -13.52 -17.41 -18.10
N ARG A 25 -13.45 -18.73 -18.17
CA ARG A 25 -14.59 -19.61 -17.87
C ARG A 25 -15.15 -19.35 -16.47
N ARG A 26 -14.28 -18.98 -15.54
CA ARG A 26 -14.62 -18.70 -14.14
C ARG A 26 -14.96 -17.23 -13.83
N GLY A 27 -15.08 -16.41 -14.87
CA GLY A 27 -15.58 -15.04 -14.74
C GLY A 27 -14.53 -13.97 -14.42
N TYR A 28 -13.24 -14.29 -14.45
CA TYR A 28 -12.17 -13.30 -14.31
C TYR A 28 -12.00 -12.55 -15.63
N ARG A 29 -12.30 -11.23 -15.60
CA ARG A 29 -12.40 -10.43 -16.84
C ARG A 29 -11.29 -9.39 -17.01
N ARG A 30 -10.45 -9.19 -15.99
CA ARG A 30 -9.31 -8.26 -16.02
C ARG A 30 -8.02 -9.06 -16.11
N VAL A 31 -7.83 -9.76 -17.21
CA VAL A 31 -6.65 -10.60 -17.48
C VAL A 31 -6.04 -10.17 -18.78
N ALA A 32 -4.72 -10.02 -18.81
CA ALA A 32 -3.95 -9.71 -20.01
C ALA A 32 -2.78 -10.68 -20.14
N LEU A 33 -2.50 -11.12 -21.38
CA LEU A 33 -1.27 -11.80 -21.75
C LEU A 33 -0.32 -10.80 -22.38
N VAL A 34 0.90 -10.78 -21.91
CA VAL A 34 1.99 -9.97 -22.47
C VAL A 34 3.11 -10.93 -22.86
N SER A 35 3.47 -10.94 -24.14
CA SER A 35 4.61 -11.70 -24.65
C SER A 35 5.60 -10.77 -25.32
N LYS A 36 6.88 -11.07 -25.22
CA LYS A 36 7.95 -10.35 -25.89
C LYS A 36 8.41 -11.19 -27.08
N SER A 37 8.30 -10.63 -28.28
CA SER A 37 8.82 -11.26 -29.51
C SER A 37 10.35 -11.24 -29.53
N ALA A 38 10.97 -12.11 -30.33
CA ALA A 38 12.42 -12.10 -30.60
C ALA A 38 12.95 -10.72 -31.04
N ASP A 39 12.12 -9.93 -31.72
CA ASP A 39 12.44 -8.54 -32.14
C ASP A 39 12.35 -7.51 -30.99
N GLY A 40 12.13 -7.94 -29.73
CA GLY A 40 11.99 -7.06 -28.57
C GLY A 40 10.65 -6.34 -28.48
N MET A 41 9.74 -6.56 -29.42
CA MET A 41 8.41 -5.95 -29.40
C MET A 41 7.47 -6.67 -28.41
N LEU A 42 6.72 -5.90 -27.63
CA LEU A 42 5.75 -6.41 -26.69
C LEU A 42 4.40 -6.59 -27.37
N HIS A 43 3.92 -7.82 -27.40
CA HIS A 43 2.59 -8.17 -27.85
C HIS A 43 1.68 -8.34 -26.64
N MET A 44 0.66 -7.49 -26.56
CA MET A 44 -0.37 -7.57 -25.53
C MET A 44 -1.63 -8.17 -26.13
N TYR A 45 -2.10 -9.26 -25.56
CA TYR A 45 -3.33 -9.91 -25.94
C TYR A 45 -4.36 -9.81 -24.81
N ASP A 46 -5.39 -8.97 -25.03
CA ASP A 46 -6.57 -8.87 -24.16
C ASP A 46 -7.82 -9.12 -25.00
N PRO A 47 -8.37 -10.34 -24.97
CA PRO A 47 -9.52 -10.72 -25.79
C PRO A 47 -10.81 -9.95 -25.46
N PHE A 48 -10.88 -9.28 -24.28
CA PHE A 48 -12.06 -8.52 -23.90
C PHE A 48 -12.01 -7.05 -24.33
N LEU A 49 -10.84 -6.47 -24.46
CA LEU A 49 -10.70 -5.10 -24.99
C LEU A 49 -11.37 -4.97 -26.33
N TRP A 50 -11.14 -5.93 -27.24
CA TRP A 50 -11.73 -5.90 -28.57
C TRP A 50 -13.26 -6.04 -28.56
N ARG A 51 -13.81 -7.01 -27.82
CA ARG A 51 -15.27 -7.21 -27.73
C ARG A 51 -16.01 -6.06 -27.07
N ARG A 52 -15.44 -5.47 -26.01
CA ARG A 52 -16.01 -4.29 -25.34
C ARG A 52 -15.87 -3.05 -26.20
N ALA A 53 -14.71 -2.85 -26.84
CA ALA A 53 -14.49 -1.76 -27.78
C ALA A 53 -15.51 -1.81 -28.90
N LEU A 54 -15.72 -2.98 -29.52
CA LEU A 54 -16.71 -3.16 -30.56
C LEU A 54 -18.13 -2.85 -30.06
N GLY A 55 -18.52 -3.34 -28.87
CA GLY A 55 -19.84 -3.07 -28.29
C GLY A 55 -20.08 -1.57 -28.02
N ILE A 56 -19.07 -0.86 -27.50
CA ILE A 56 -19.15 0.58 -27.25
C ILE A 56 -19.20 1.36 -28.57
N ILE A 57 -18.41 0.96 -29.56
CA ILE A 57 -18.41 1.59 -30.88
C ILE A 57 -19.77 1.42 -31.56
N ILE A 58 -20.35 0.20 -31.53
CA ILE A 58 -21.68 -0.07 -32.09
C ILE A 58 -22.75 0.76 -31.35
N ALA A 59 -22.73 0.77 -30.01
CA ALA A 59 -23.67 1.57 -29.22
C ALA A 59 -23.56 3.07 -29.54
N ALA A 60 -22.35 3.61 -29.66
CA ALA A 60 -22.10 5.00 -30.00
C ALA A 60 -22.54 5.35 -31.43
N LEU A 61 -22.36 4.40 -32.37
CA LEU A 61 -22.83 4.56 -33.74
C LEU A 61 -24.37 4.60 -33.81
N VAL A 62 -25.04 3.74 -33.04
CA VAL A 62 -26.52 3.74 -32.93
C VAL A 62 -27.03 5.04 -32.29
N VAL A 63 -26.43 5.45 -31.16
CA VAL A 63 -26.84 6.69 -30.46
C VAL A 63 -26.56 7.91 -31.34
N GLY A 64 -25.41 7.99 -31.99
CA GLY A 64 -25.09 9.07 -32.93
C GLY A 64 -26.04 9.12 -34.12
N GLY A 65 -26.39 7.95 -34.66
CA GLY A 65 -27.42 7.83 -35.72
C GLY A 65 -28.79 8.32 -35.25
N LEU A 66 -29.27 7.93 -34.06
CA LEU A 66 -30.53 8.41 -33.50
C LEU A 66 -30.54 9.92 -33.27
N VAL A 67 -29.46 10.50 -32.80
CA VAL A 67 -29.28 11.95 -32.66
C VAL A 67 -29.37 12.64 -34.00
N GLY A 68 -28.72 12.07 -35.05
CA GLY A 68 -28.80 12.58 -36.41
C GLY A 68 -30.23 12.57 -36.98
N VAL A 69 -30.99 11.48 -36.74
CA VAL A 69 -32.41 11.37 -37.14
C VAL A 69 -33.24 12.40 -36.40
N ALA A 70 -33.10 12.53 -35.08
CA ALA A 70 -33.83 13.50 -34.27
C ALA A 70 -33.57 14.94 -34.72
N TYR A 71 -32.30 15.27 -34.97
CA TYR A 71 -31.89 16.59 -35.49
C TYR A 71 -32.52 16.86 -36.86
N HIS A 72 -32.52 15.87 -37.75
CA HIS A 72 -33.11 16.00 -39.08
C HIS A 72 -34.62 16.22 -39.01
N ILE A 73 -35.34 15.51 -38.13
CA ILE A 73 -36.78 15.68 -37.93
C ILE A 73 -37.12 17.07 -37.37
N LEU A 74 -36.32 17.57 -36.43
CA LEU A 74 -36.56 18.87 -35.77
C LEU A 74 -36.28 20.08 -36.69
N GLN A 75 -35.41 19.93 -37.66
CA GLN A 75 -35.00 21.02 -38.56
C GLN A 75 -35.77 21.05 -39.90
N MET A 76 -36.63 20.05 -40.19
CA MET A 76 -37.37 20.03 -41.47
C MET A 76 -38.58 20.92 -41.46
N PRO A 77 -38.73 21.86 -42.43
CA PRO A 77 -39.99 22.49 -42.75
C PRO A 77 -40.97 21.46 -43.33
N GLU A 78 -42.25 21.61 -43.05
CA GLU A 78 -43.34 20.67 -43.40
C GLU A 78 -43.44 20.29 -44.88
N SER A 79 -42.75 20.97 -45.78
CA SER A 79 -42.84 20.85 -47.23
C SER A 79 -41.81 19.93 -47.90
N PHE A 80 -40.91 19.29 -47.17
CA PHE A 80 -39.84 18.44 -47.77
C PHE A 80 -40.17 16.94 -47.71
N PRO A 81 -39.83 16.16 -48.80
CA PRO A 81 -40.03 14.70 -48.77
C PRO A 81 -39.14 14.04 -47.67
N ARG A 82 -39.78 13.21 -46.86
CA ARG A 82 -39.18 12.55 -45.64
C ARG A 82 -37.91 11.74 -45.87
N ALA A 83 -37.47 11.54 -47.09
CA ALA A 83 -36.24 10.81 -47.44
C ALA A 83 -35.33 11.65 -48.33
N SER A 84 -34.78 12.75 -47.82
CA SER A 84 -33.76 13.47 -48.59
C SER A 84 -32.42 12.81 -48.44
N VAL A 85 -31.62 12.74 -49.53
CA VAL A 85 -30.24 12.23 -49.51
C VAL A 85 -29.37 12.93 -48.47
N THR A 86 -29.65 14.22 -48.23
CA THR A 86 -29.01 15.02 -47.16
C THR A 86 -29.30 14.50 -45.76
N GLY A 87 -30.51 14.01 -45.44
CA GLY A 87 -30.85 13.43 -44.17
C GLY A 87 -30.11 12.13 -43.89
N VAL A 88 -30.02 11.27 -44.89
CA VAL A 88 -29.27 10.01 -44.80
C VAL A 88 -27.78 10.27 -44.54
N ILE A 89 -27.20 11.23 -45.26
CA ILE A 89 -25.80 11.63 -45.09
C ILE A 89 -25.58 12.17 -43.65
N LEU A 90 -26.45 12.99 -43.11
CA LEU A 90 -26.33 13.58 -41.81
C LEU A 90 -26.39 12.51 -40.70
N VAL A 91 -27.30 11.53 -40.80
CA VAL A 91 -27.38 10.38 -39.90
C VAL A 91 -26.12 9.56 -39.93
N PHE A 92 -25.56 9.35 -41.12
CA PHE A 92 -24.30 8.58 -41.25
C PHE A 92 -23.09 9.31 -40.65
N ILE A 93 -22.96 10.60 -40.90
CA ILE A 93 -21.90 11.45 -40.33
C ILE A 93 -21.96 11.50 -38.81
N SER A 94 -23.16 11.71 -38.24
CA SER A 94 -23.34 11.77 -36.78
C SER A 94 -23.03 10.42 -36.11
N GLY A 95 -23.41 9.31 -36.75
CA GLY A 95 -23.02 7.96 -36.31
C GLY A 95 -21.50 7.74 -36.32
N MET A 96 -20.83 8.17 -37.39
CA MET A 96 -19.37 8.09 -37.49
C MET A 96 -18.64 8.96 -36.46
N ILE A 97 -19.14 10.17 -36.19
CA ILE A 97 -18.58 11.03 -35.15
C ILE A 97 -18.74 10.37 -33.78
N GLY A 98 -19.90 9.80 -33.49
CA GLY A 98 -20.16 9.04 -32.24
C GLY A 98 -19.18 7.86 -32.08
N ALA A 99 -18.98 7.08 -33.15
CA ALA A 99 -18.04 5.97 -33.16
C ALA A 99 -16.56 6.43 -32.99
N PHE A 100 -16.18 7.55 -33.59
CA PHE A 100 -14.87 8.14 -33.44
C PHE A 100 -14.60 8.62 -32.00
N ILE A 101 -15.56 9.33 -31.39
CA ILE A 101 -15.48 9.78 -30.01
C ILE A 101 -15.38 8.57 -29.06
N ALA A 102 -16.21 7.53 -29.31
CA ALA A 102 -16.14 6.29 -28.53
C ALA A 102 -14.77 5.61 -28.67
N GLY A 103 -14.18 5.56 -29.86
CA GLY A 103 -12.85 5.03 -30.11
C GLY A 103 -11.75 5.78 -29.34
N VAL A 104 -11.81 7.11 -29.31
CA VAL A 104 -10.89 7.97 -28.54
C VAL A 104 -11.09 7.75 -27.03
N CYS A 105 -12.34 7.66 -26.56
CA CYS A 105 -12.65 7.38 -25.17
C CYS A 105 -12.14 6.00 -24.73
N ILE A 106 -12.31 4.97 -25.56
CA ILE A 106 -11.80 3.62 -25.31
C ILE A 106 -10.27 3.63 -25.24
N ARG A 107 -9.60 4.36 -26.13
CA ARG A 107 -8.15 4.48 -26.12
C ARG A 107 -7.63 5.19 -24.86
N ARG A 108 -8.40 6.11 -24.28
CA ARG A 108 -8.10 6.82 -23.04
C ARG A 108 -8.60 6.12 -21.78
N SER A 109 -9.60 5.25 -21.89
CA SER A 109 -10.19 4.62 -20.72
C SER A 109 -9.31 3.50 -20.17
N LYS A 110 -9.27 3.40 -18.83
CA LYS A 110 -8.53 2.39 -18.08
C LYS A 110 -9.32 1.06 -18.04
N TYR A 111 -9.56 0.45 -19.22
CA TYR A 111 -10.18 -0.87 -19.29
C TYR A 111 -9.08 -1.95 -19.27
N GLY A 112 -9.20 -2.88 -18.31
CA GLY A 112 -8.24 -3.96 -18.11
C GLY A 112 -7.19 -3.66 -17.05
N VAL A 113 -6.07 -4.35 -17.08
CA VAL A 113 -4.91 -4.11 -16.22
C VAL A 113 -4.30 -2.76 -16.57
N GLU A 114 -3.92 -1.96 -15.59
CA GLU A 114 -3.34 -0.62 -15.84
C GLU A 114 -2.12 -0.73 -16.77
N ARG A 115 -2.14 -0.01 -17.89
CA ARG A 115 -1.03 -0.02 -18.87
C ARG A 115 0.32 0.34 -18.25
N LYS A 116 0.33 1.20 -17.23
CA LYS A 116 1.56 1.55 -16.52
C LYS A 116 2.12 0.34 -15.76
N PHE A 117 1.26 -0.44 -15.11
CA PHE A 117 1.65 -1.66 -14.42
C PHE A 117 2.20 -2.70 -15.41
N ILE A 118 1.55 -2.87 -16.56
CA ILE A 118 2.02 -3.75 -17.64
C ILE A 118 3.35 -3.26 -18.19
N ALA A 119 3.50 -1.94 -18.45
CA ALA A 119 4.73 -1.36 -18.96
C ALA A 119 5.90 -1.49 -17.97
N ASP A 120 5.61 -1.36 -16.68
CA ASP A 120 6.63 -1.48 -15.62
C ASP A 120 7.10 -2.94 -15.45
N HIS A 121 6.20 -3.93 -15.60
CA HIS A 121 6.52 -5.36 -15.44
C HIS A 121 6.86 -6.07 -16.75
N SER A 122 6.44 -5.53 -17.91
CA SER A 122 6.82 -6.07 -19.21
C SER A 122 8.29 -5.85 -19.56
N ARG A 123 8.95 -4.91 -18.87
CA ARG A 123 10.40 -4.70 -18.98
C ARG A 123 11.20 -5.85 -18.37
N THR A 124 10.55 -6.67 -17.55
CA THR A 124 11.17 -7.83 -16.87
C THR A 124 11.05 -9.12 -17.68
N LEU A 125 10.53 -9.08 -18.92
CA LEU A 125 10.39 -10.25 -19.77
C LEU A 125 11.67 -10.60 -20.51
N VAL A 126 12.09 -11.83 -20.41
CA VAL A 126 13.10 -12.44 -21.31
C VAL A 126 12.46 -12.68 -22.69
N SER A 127 13.26 -12.73 -23.75
CA SER A 127 12.76 -13.10 -25.08
C SER A 127 12.02 -14.45 -25.02
N GLU A 128 10.83 -14.46 -25.64
CA GLU A 128 9.93 -15.62 -25.73
C GLU A 128 9.12 -16.02 -24.48
N GLU A 129 9.36 -15.38 -23.32
CA GLU A 129 8.48 -15.56 -22.18
C GLU A 129 7.11 -14.89 -22.37
N THR A 130 6.08 -15.57 -21.85
CA THR A 130 4.71 -15.03 -21.82
C THR A 130 4.28 -14.81 -20.38
N VAL A 131 3.84 -13.60 -20.08
CA VAL A 131 3.34 -13.21 -18.78
C VAL A 131 1.83 -13.08 -18.81
N LEU A 132 1.15 -13.74 -17.88
CA LEU A 132 -0.26 -13.58 -17.63
C LEU A 132 -0.44 -12.65 -16.41
N ILE A 133 -1.12 -11.53 -16.62
CA ILE A 133 -1.40 -10.54 -15.59
C ILE A 133 -2.89 -10.54 -15.32
N LEU A 134 -3.27 -10.84 -14.08
CA LEU A 134 -4.66 -10.82 -13.63
C LEU A 134 -4.84 -9.75 -12.55
N GLN A 135 -5.81 -8.87 -12.75
CA GLN A 135 -6.26 -7.92 -11.73
C GLN A 135 -7.64 -8.34 -11.21
N THR A 136 -7.72 -8.61 -9.90
CA THR A 136 -8.98 -9.07 -9.27
C THR A 136 -9.08 -8.54 -7.84
N PRO A 137 -10.31 -8.44 -7.27
CA PRO A 137 -10.45 -8.19 -5.83
C PRO A 137 -9.70 -9.23 -5.01
N ILE A 138 -9.04 -8.80 -3.94
CA ILE A 138 -8.21 -9.65 -3.07
C ILE A 138 -8.97 -10.90 -2.61
N ALA A 139 -10.23 -10.74 -2.23
CA ALA A 139 -11.09 -11.87 -1.83
C ALA A 139 -11.29 -12.96 -2.90
N ARG A 140 -10.91 -12.72 -4.16
CA ARG A 140 -11.03 -13.66 -5.26
C ARG A 140 -9.69 -14.19 -5.79
N LEU A 141 -8.57 -13.88 -5.14
CA LEU A 141 -7.22 -14.30 -5.56
C LEU A 141 -6.96 -15.80 -5.39
N ARG A 142 -7.57 -16.44 -4.41
CA ARG A 142 -7.30 -17.83 -4.03
C ARG A 142 -7.38 -18.82 -5.18
N PHE A 143 -8.37 -18.69 -6.02
CA PHE A 143 -8.62 -19.61 -7.13
C PHE A 143 -7.67 -19.40 -8.32
N PRO A 144 -7.42 -18.15 -8.79
CA PRO A 144 -6.43 -17.87 -9.83
C PRO A 144 -5.02 -18.33 -9.49
N VAL A 145 -4.60 -18.19 -8.23
CA VAL A 145 -3.28 -18.68 -7.77
C VAL A 145 -3.12 -20.16 -8.00
N LYS A 146 -4.18 -20.96 -7.73
CA LYS A 146 -4.16 -22.39 -7.98
C LYS A 146 -3.99 -22.71 -9.47
N ILE A 147 -4.73 -22.03 -10.34
CA ILE A 147 -4.64 -22.23 -11.80
C ILE A 147 -3.24 -21.87 -12.32
N LEU A 148 -2.67 -20.77 -11.82
CA LEU A 148 -1.35 -20.33 -12.26
C LEU A 148 -0.22 -21.25 -11.76
N ARG A 149 -0.38 -21.89 -10.59
CA ARG A 149 0.56 -22.90 -10.08
C ARG A 149 0.48 -24.21 -10.86
N GLU A 150 -0.70 -24.63 -11.24
CA GLU A 150 -0.90 -25.90 -11.96
C GLU A 150 -0.49 -25.83 -13.44
N GLY A 151 -0.42 -24.63 -14.02
CA GLY A 151 -0.14 -24.41 -15.44
C GLY A 151 1.19 -23.74 -15.78
N GLY A 152 2.01 -23.36 -14.79
CA GLY A 152 3.28 -22.64 -15.01
C GLY A 152 4.45 -23.26 -14.25
N GLU A 153 5.63 -23.23 -14.85
CA GLU A 153 6.88 -23.68 -14.21
C GLU A 153 7.39 -22.72 -13.11
N ILE A 154 6.85 -21.52 -13.04
CA ILE A 154 7.31 -20.46 -12.13
C ILE A 154 6.20 -20.09 -11.15
N SER A 155 6.55 -19.93 -9.87
CA SER A 155 5.61 -19.51 -8.83
C SER A 155 4.95 -18.18 -9.17
N PRO A 156 3.60 -18.07 -9.12
CA PRO A 156 2.93 -16.81 -9.37
C PRO A 156 3.28 -15.75 -8.33
N ALA A 157 3.65 -14.56 -8.79
CA ALA A 157 3.87 -13.41 -7.92
C ALA A 157 2.56 -12.65 -7.72
N ILE A 158 2.27 -12.30 -6.47
CA ILE A 158 1.08 -11.55 -6.09
C ILE A 158 1.51 -10.15 -5.68
N PHE A 159 0.98 -9.15 -6.39
CA PHE A 159 1.17 -7.74 -6.05
C PHE A 159 -0.14 -7.17 -5.53
N LEU A 160 -0.11 -6.64 -4.32
CA LEU A 160 -1.25 -5.94 -3.76
C LEU A 160 -1.24 -4.50 -4.25
N LEU A 161 -2.20 -4.12 -5.09
CA LEU A 161 -2.40 -2.74 -5.49
C LEU A 161 -3.15 -2.00 -4.39
N HIS A 162 -2.43 -1.29 -3.56
CA HIS A 162 -3.06 -0.32 -2.68
C HIS A 162 -3.45 0.91 -3.51
N PRO A 163 -4.65 1.46 -3.31
CA PRO A 163 -4.92 2.80 -3.80
C PRO A 163 -3.80 3.69 -3.27
N LYS A 164 -3.25 4.58 -4.12
CA LYS A 164 -2.34 5.63 -3.68
C LYS A 164 -3.05 6.52 -2.67
N ARG A 165 -3.19 6.05 -1.43
CA ARG A 165 -3.29 6.95 -0.30
C ARG A 165 -1.87 7.49 -0.10
N ASP A 166 -1.70 8.78 -0.27
CA ASP A 166 -0.54 9.48 0.27
C ASP A 166 -0.50 9.13 1.75
N ILE A 167 0.27 8.09 2.07
CA ILE A 167 0.59 7.77 3.44
C ILE A 167 1.50 8.91 3.82
N SER A 168 0.91 9.90 4.50
CA SER A 168 1.69 10.90 5.18
C SER A 168 2.70 10.13 6.03
N THR A 169 3.95 10.17 5.61
CA THR A 169 5.09 9.53 6.28
C THR A 169 5.38 10.17 7.66
N ASN A 170 4.49 11.02 8.12
CA ASN A 170 4.56 11.67 9.44
C ASN A 170 4.52 10.67 10.61
N GLY A 171 4.10 9.42 10.40
CA GLY A 171 4.18 8.36 11.42
C GLY A 171 5.50 7.59 11.44
N LEU A 172 6.31 7.65 10.37
CA LEU A 172 7.65 7.07 10.33
C LEU A 172 8.66 8.08 10.91
N ARG A 173 8.57 8.35 12.22
CA ARG A 173 9.62 9.11 12.89
C ARG A 173 10.96 8.37 12.75
N LYS A 174 12.04 9.16 12.51
CA LYS A 174 13.42 8.70 12.68
C LYS A 174 13.53 7.93 13.99
N ALA A 175 14.33 6.86 14.00
CA ALA A 175 14.59 6.09 15.22
C ALA A 175 14.93 7.08 16.35
N VAL A 176 14.01 7.20 17.30
CA VAL A 176 14.16 8.06 18.47
C VAL A 176 14.98 7.28 19.49
N ALA A 177 15.89 7.95 20.17
CA ALA A 177 16.69 7.33 21.22
C ALA A 177 15.78 6.93 22.38
N LEU A 178 15.92 5.70 22.86
CA LEU A 178 15.27 5.26 24.08
C LEU A 178 15.91 5.96 25.27
N LEU A 179 15.08 6.50 26.15
CA LEU A 179 15.52 7.27 27.31
C LEU A 179 15.35 6.48 28.59
N SER A 180 16.29 6.64 29.51
CA SER A 180 16.13 6.18 30.90
C SER A 180 15.10 7.06 31.63
N LEU A 181 14.61 6.63 32.79
CA LEU A 181 13.60 7.37 33.57
C LEU A 181 14.08 8.80 33.88
N ALA A 182 15.35 8.99 34.27
CA ALA A 182 15.91 10.34 34.54
C ALA A 182 15.95 11.21 33.27
N GLN A 183 16.33 10.61 32.12
CA GLN A 183 16.33 11.33 30.85
C GLN A 183 14.92 11.65 30.36
N ILE A 184 13.94 10.79 30.62
CA ILE A 184 12.52 11.04 30.34
C ILE A 184 12.02 12.27 31.13
N GLN A 185 12.37 12.39 32.41
CA GLN A 185 12.02 13.54 33.25
C GLN A 185 12.66 14.83 32.73
N GLU A 186 13.95 14.81 32.41
CA GLU A 186 14.65 15.95 31.82
C GLU A 186 14.02 16.39 30.49
N HIS A 187 13.74 15.40 29.61
CA HIS A 187 13.07 15.64 28.33
C HIS A 187 11.68 16.27 28.54
N ALA A 188 10.90 15.78 29.48
CA ALA A 188 9.58 16.33 29.80
C ALA A 188 9.65 17.78 30.27
N GLN A 189 10.64 18.15 31.10
CA GLN A 189 10.85 19.53 31.54
C GLN A 189 11.24 20.44 30.37
N HIS A 190 12.13 19.97 29.49
CA HIS A 190 12.52 20.69 28.29
C HIS A 190 11.33 20.91 27.36
N LEU A 191 10.57 19.86 27.07
CA LEU A 191 9.36 19.91 26.27
C LEU A 191 8.33 20.92 26.81
N ALA A 192 8.17 20.98 28.14
CA ALA A 192 7.26 21.90 28.80
C ALA A 192 7.67 23.38 28.59
N THR A 193 8.97 23.66 28.41
CA THR A 193 9.47 25.01 28.12
C THR A 193 9.36 25.37 26.64
N GLU A 194 9.41 24.38 25.75
CA GLU A 194 9.29 24.59 24.30
C GLU A 194 7.84 24.73 23.83
N HIS A 195 6.89 24.07 24.51
CA HIS A 195 5.49 24.08 24.14
C HIS A 195 4.86 25.46 24.24
N GLN A 196 4.46 26.01 23.09
CA GLN A 196 3.73 27.27 23.00
C GLN A 196 2.24 26.97 22.78
N ILE A 197 1.39 27.51 23.65
CA ILE A 197 -0.06 27.28 23.60
C ILE A 197 -0.71 28.39 22.78
N GLU A 198 -1.58 28.00 21.85
CA GLU A 198 -2.42 28.96 21.12
C GLU A 198 -3.59 29.40 22.00
N GLN A 199 -3.80 30.71 22.14
CA GLN A 199 -4.86 31.25 23.01
C GLN A 199 -6.28 31.09 22.44
N LYS A 200 -6.41 30.87 21.12
CA LYS A 200 -7.70 30.69 20.46
C LYS A 200 -7.93 29.23 20.15
N PRO A 201 -8.99 28.58 20.68
CA PRO A 201 -9.29 27.21 20.34
C PRO A 201 -9.53 27.07 18.85
N GLN A 202 -8.71 26.26 18.18
CA GLN A 202 -8.91 25.92 16.78
C GLN A 202 -10.05 24.91 16.67
N ARG A 203 -10.90 25.09 15.63
CA ARG A 203 -11.97 24.11 15.30
C ARG A 203 -11.44 22.86 14.56
N ASN A 204 -10.12 22.63 14.62
CA ASN A 204 -9.47 21.55 13.92
C ASN A 204 -9.84 20.19 14.53
N THR A 205 -10.25 19.23 13.70
CA THR A 205 -10.58 17.84 14.06
C THR A 205 -9.63 16.83 13.42
N ASP A 206 -8.47 17.28 12.97
CA ASP A 206 -7.58 16.44 12.16
C ASP A 206 -7.05 15.24 12.94
N LEU A 207 -6.82 15.35 14.25
CA LEU A 207 -6.38 14.22 15.08
C LEU A 207 -7.43 13.10 15.11
N LEU A 208 -8.72 13.43 15.26
CA LEU A 208 -9.79 12.44 15.24
C LEU A 208 -9.97 11.79 13.86
N LYS A 209 -9.77 12.56 12.80
CA LYS A 209 -9.75 12.02 11.42
C LYS A 209 -8.53 11.11 11.21
N ARG A 210 -7.37 11.49 11.76
CA ARG A 210 -6.16 10.66 11.71
C ARG A 210 -6.39 9.33 12.41
N LEU A 211 -7.02 9.33 13.58
CA LEU A 211 -7.38 8.11 14.30
C LEU A 211 -8.29 7.20 13.46
N GLU A 212 -9.35 7.77 12.86
CA GLU A 212 -10.26 6.98 12.01
C GLU A 212 -9.55 6.44 10.77
N ASN A 213 -8.71 7.25 10.14
CA ASN A 213 -7.88 6.79 9.03
C ASN A 213 -6.90 5.68 9.45
N ALA A 214 -6.32 5.78 10.65
CA ALA A 214 -5.43 4.75 11.18
C ALA A 214 -6.18 3.44 11.41
N ARG A 215 -7.38 3.49 11.99
CA ARG A 215 -8.27 2.34 12.17
C ARG A 215 -8.60 1.65 10.86
N GLU A 216 -9.15 2.41 9.89
CA GLU A 216 -9.48 1.87 8.58
C GLU A 216 -8.26 1.27 7.87
N TRP A 217 -7.11 1.92 8.02
CA TRP A 217 -5.87 1.48 7.40
C TRP A 217 -5.37 0.17 8.01
N VAL A 218 -5.40 0.03 9.36
CA VAL A 218 -5.00 -1.22 10.04
C VAL A 218 -5.96 -2.34 9.68
N HIS A 219 -7.27 -2.09 9.67
CA HIS A 219 -8.26 -3.08 9.24
C HIS A 219 -7.99 -3.57 7.80
N GLN A 220 -7.69 -2.65 6.88
CA GLN A 220 -7.30 -3.00 5.52
C GLN A 220 -6.00 -3.82 5.48
N ALA A 221 -4.99 -3.42 6.26
CA ALA A 221 -3.74 -4.14 6.37
C ALA A 221 -3.96 -5.58 6.86
N CYS A 222 -4.81 -5.78 7.86
CA CYS A 222 -5.19 -7.11 8.36
C CYS A 222 -5.85 -7.96 7.27
N ALA A 223 -6.76 -7.39 6.47
CA ALA A 223 -7.38 -8.10 5.37
C ALA A 223 -6.34 -8.56 4.32
N ASP A 224 -5.42 -7.69 3.95
CA ASP A 224 -4.34 -7.99 2.99
C ASP A 224 -3.37 -9.05 3.54
N LEU A 225 -2.95 -8.94 4.79
CA LEU A 225 -2.06 -9.88 5.46
C LEU A 225 -2.71 -11.25 5.63
N SER A 226 -3.99 -11.31 6.01
CA SER A 226 -4.72 -12.57 6.18
C SER A 226 -4.87 -13.33 4.87
N GLU A 227 -5.09 -12.63 3.75
CA GLU A 227 -5.17 -13.28 2.43
C GLU A 227 -3.81 -13.84 2.01
N THR A 228 -2.71 -13.13 2.28
CA THR A 228 -1.36 -13.62 2.01
C THR A 228 -1.02 -14.84 2.85
N SER A 229 -1.36 -14.86 4.13
CA SER A 229 -1.18 -16.02 5.02
C SER A 229 -1.94 -17.25 4.51
N ARG A 230 -3.18 -17.07 4.01
CA ARG A 230 -3.97 -18.17 3.41
C ARG A 230 -3.36 -18.76 2.15
N LEU A 231 -2.52 -18.00 1.47
CA LEU A 231 -1.81 -18.47 0.27
C LEU A 231 -0.52 -19.25 0.59
N GLU A 232 -0.36 -19.68 1.83
CA GLU A 232 0.81 -20.45 2.34
C GLU A 232 2.14 -19.71 2.17
N LYS A 233 2.11 -18.40 2.05
CA LYS A 233 3.31 -17.58 2.06
C LYS A 233 3.71 -17.31 3.51
N SER A 234 5.00 -17.39 3.78
CA SER A 234 5.55 -17.00 5.08
C SER A 234 5.25 -15.51 5.35
N THR A 235 4.51 -15.25 6.41
CA THR A 235 4.20 -13.90 6.88
C THR A 235 5.33 -13.37 7.77
N PRO A 236 5.66 -12.06 7.70
CA PRO A 236 6.58 -11.47 8.67
C PRO A 236 6.00 -11.61 10.10
N PRO A 237 6.85 -11.87 11.12
CA PRO A 237 6.39 -12.05 12.50
C PRO A 237 5.56 -10.86 13.04
N ILE A 238 5.88 -9.65 12.62
CA ILE A 238 5.12 -8.46 12.98
C ILE A 238 3.68 -8.48 12.42
N ALA A 239 3.48 -9.10 11.26
CA ALA A 239 2.17 -9.23 10.64
C ALA A 239 1.25 -10.18 11.43
N GLU A 240 1.79 -11.27 11.96
CA GLU A 240 1.07 -12.19 12.84
C GLU A 240 0.55 -11.47 14.09
N TRP A 241 1.41 -10.66 14.73
CA TRP A 241 1.02 -9.84 15.88
C TRP A 241 -0.16 -8.91 15.58
N ILE A 242 -0.14 -8.28 14.42
CA ILE A 242 -1.22 -7.35 14.01
C ILE A 242 -2.52 -8.11 13.78
N LEU A 243 -2.46 -9.25 13.07
CA LEU A 243 -3.62 -10.10 12.79
C LEU A 243 -4.28 -10.62 14.08
N ASP A 244 -3.48 -11.10 15.02
CA ASP A 244 -3.97 -11.69 16.28
C ASP A 244 -4.55 -10.66 17.24
N ASN A 245 -4.20 -9.37 17.08
CA ASN A 245 -4.54 -8.32 18.04
C ASN A 245 -5.35 -7.15 17.42
N GLU A 246 -5.91 -7.29 16.21
CA GLU A 246 -6.74 -6.27 15.57
C GLU A 246 -7.90 -5.80 16.46
N TYR A 247 -8.54 -6.71 17.19
CA TYR A 247 -9.66 -6.41 18.07
C TYR A 247 -9.31 -5.43 19.21
N ILE A 248 -8.02 -5.37 19.63
CA ILE A 248 -7.54 -4.41 20.64
C ILE A 248 -7.59 -3.00 20.09
N ILE A 249 -7.22 -2.82 18.82
CA ILE A 249 -7.28 -1.51 18.17
C ILE A 249 -8.72 -1.05 18.06
N GLU A 250 -9.64 -1.90 17.61
CA GLU A 250 -11.07 -1.59 17.50
C GLU A 250 -11.67 -1.22 18.86
N SER A 251 -11.29 -1.94 19.95
CA SER A 251 -11.73 -1.62 21.31
C SER A 251 -11.22 -0.24 21.74
N ASN A 252 -9.93 0.02 21.59
CA ASN A 252 -9.31 1.29 22.01
C ASN A 252 -9.81 2.49 21.19
N VAL A 253 -10.07 2.32 19.90
CA VAL A 253 -10.70 3.38 19.08
C VAL A 253 -12.10 3.70 19.60
N ARG A 254 -12.89 2.69 19.93
CA ARG A 254 -14.22 2.86 20.52
C ARG A 254 -14.15 3.60 21.87
N ASP A 255 -13.18 3.27 22.70
CA ASP A 255 -12.96 3.96 23.98
C ASP A 255 -12.61 5.42 23.79
N VAL A 256 -11.75 5.73 22.82
CA VAL A 256 -11.45 7.13 22.45
C VAL A 256 -12.71 7.86 21.99
N GLN A 257 -13.51 7.26 21.11
CA GLN A 257 -14.74 7.88 20.61
C GLN A 257 -15.77 8.15 21.72
N LEU A 258 -15.88 7.25 22.71
CA LEU A 258 -16.79 7.41 23.85
C LEU A 258 -16.32 8.46 24.86
N ASN A 259 -15.01 8.48 25.16
CA ASN A 259 -14.45 9.29 26.25
C ASN A 259 -13.85 10.63 25.80
N LEU A 260 -13.75 10.85 24.48
CA LEU A 260 -13.27 12.10 23.89
C LEU A 260 -14.31 12.68 22.90
N PRO A 261 -15.52 13.05 23.37
CA PRO A 261 -16.52 13.63 22.49
C PRO A 261 -16.03 14.96 21.88
N LEU A 262 -16.51 15.26 20.67
CA LEU A 262 -16.04 16.40 19.87
C LEU A 262 -16.07 17.75 20.62
N ARG A 263 -17.05 17.96 21.51
CA ARG A 263 -17.14 19.17 22.31
C ARG A 263 -15.96 19.28 23.28
N PHE A 264 -15.66 18.18 24.00
CA PHE A 264 -14.53 18.14 24.93
C PHE A 264 -13.20 18.27 24.19
N TYR A 265 -13.02 17.56 23.06
CA TYR A 265 -11.82 17.69 22.22
C TYR A 265 -11.53 19.14 21.82
N ARG A 266 -12.56 19.91 21.45
CA ARG A 266 -12.42 21.31 21.03
C ARG A 266 -12.07 22.30 22.15
N GLU A 267 -12.26 21.90 23.40
CA GLU A 267 -11.91 22.72 24.58
C GLU A 267 -10.44 22.53 24.99
N LEU A 268 -9.74 21.53 24.44
CA LEU A 268 -8.34 21.25 24.77
C LEU A 268 -7.42 22.34 24.17
N PRO A 269 -6.44 22.82 24.95
CA PRO A 269 -5.40 23.75 24.48
C PRO A 269 -4.57 23.10 23.36
N VAL A 270 -4.28 23.87 22.31
CA VAL A 270 -3.54 23.40 21.14
C VAL A 270 -2.16 24.05 21.09
N LEU A 271 -1.21 23.35 20.45
CA LEU A 271 0.15 23.84 20.24
C LEU A 271 0.21 24.82 19.06
N ALA A 272 0.97 25.88 19.21
CA ALA A 272 1.24 26.87 18.18
C ALA A 272 2.50 26.57 17.38
N ASN A 273 3.38 25.69 17.87
CA ASN A 273 4.67 25.36 17.27
C ASN A 273 4.74 23.93 16.72
N GLU A 274 5.61 23.72 15.73
CA GLU A 274 5.91 22.40 15.18
C GLU A 274 6.63 21.50 16.22
N PRO A 275 6.52 20.16 16.14
CA PRO A 275 5.86 19.41 15.06
C PRO A 275 4.35 19.18 15.24
N CYS A 276 3.78 19.53 16.39
CA CYS A 276 2.38 19.25 16.73
C CYS A 276 1.48 20.49 16.61
N LYS A 277 1.84 21.46 15.78
CA LYS A 277 1.05 22.68 15.57
C LYS A 277 -0.41 22.39 15.22
N GLY A 278 -1.32 23.05 15.94
CA GLY A 278 -2.76 22.89 15.76
C GLY A 278 -3.35 21.59 16.35
N LEU A 279 -2.54 20.76 17.02
CA LEU A 279 -2.99 19.57 17.74
C LEU A 279 -3.07 19.86 19.25
N PRO A 280 -3.89 19.11 20.00
CA PRO A 280 -3.95 19.25 21.45
C PRO A 280 -2.57 19.09 22.10
N ARG A 281 -2.21 19.99 23.03
CA ARG A 281 -0.94 19.95 23.75
C ARG A 281 -0.68 18.58 24.37
N VAL A 282 -1.72 17.98 24.97
CA VAL A 282 -1.64 16.65 25.61
C VAL A 282 -1.39 15.52 24.62
N PHE A 283 -1.73 15.71 23.33
CA PHE A 283 -1.34 14.77 22.30
C PHE A 283 0.17 14.83 22.01
N GLY A 284 0.75 16.05 21.94
CA GLY A 284 2.19 16.21 21.81
C GLY A 284 2.95 15.55 22.99
N ILE A 285 2.46 15.72 24.21
CA ILE A 285 2.98 15.06 25.42
C ILE A 285 2.94 13.53 25.28
N ALA A 286 1.77 12.98 24.93
CA ALA A 286 1.58 11.56 24.75
C ALA A 286 2.48 10.97 23.67
N GLN A 287 2.61 11.67 22.54
CA GLN A 287 3.43 11.24 21.41
C GLN A 287 4.92 11.23 21.76
N GLU A 288 5.42 12.23 22.49
CA GLU A 288 6.81 12.26 22.94
C GLU A 288 7.10 11.15 23.96
N LEU A 289 6.25 10.97 24.96
CA LEU A 289 6.41 9.88 25.92
C LEU A 289 6.49 8.52 25.21
N VAL A 290 5.47 8.18 24.41
CA VAL A 290 5.35 6.89 23.72
C VAL A 290 6.57 6.62 22.82
N SER A 291 7.09 7.64 22.15
CA SER A 291 8.22 7.48 21.22
C SER A 291 9.56 7.19 21.91
N HIS A 292 9.74 7.62 23.17
CA HIS A 292 11.00 7.48 23.92
C HIS A 292 11.06 6.24 24.82
N ILE A 293 9.96 5.50 24.95
CA ILE A 293 9.88 4.28 25.80
C ILE A 293 9.62 3.00 25.01
N ASP A 294 9.92 2.99 23.70
CA ASP A 294 9.67 1.86 22.80
C ASP A 294 8.22 1.35 22.85
N LEU A 295 7.26 2.26 22.91
CA LEU A 295 5.83 2.01 23.05
C LEU A 295 5.43 1.24 24.32
N ARG A 296 6.33 1.03 25.28
CA ARG A 296 6.08 0.30 26.53
C ARG A 296 5.67 1.27 27.62
N LEU A 297 4.35 1.41 27.82
CA LEU A 297 3.81 2.21 28.91
C LEU A 297 3.76 1.41 30.22
N ASP A 298 4.17 2.07 31.30
CA ASP A 298 3.90 1.67 32.67
C ASP A 298 3.55 2.90 33.52
N GLN A 299 3.03 2.67 34.72
CA GLN A 299 2.57 3.74 35.60
C GLN A 299 3.72 4.68 36.01
N GLU A 300 4.91 4.13 36.24
CA GLU A 300 6.08 4.89 36.67
C GLU A 300 6.51 5.88 35.59
N ASN A 301 6.62 5.45 34.33
CA ASN A 301 6.99 6.29 33.21
C ASN A 301 5.96 7.39 32.95
N ILE A 302 4.67 7.06 33.04
CA ILE A 302 3.58 8.02 32.85
C ILE A 302 3.63 9.10 33.94
N LEU A 303 3.71 8.69 35.21
CA LEU A 303 3.78 9.64 36.34
C LEU A 303 5.03 10.50 36.29
N ALA A 304 6.20 9.89 36.13
CA ALA A 304 7.48 10.60 36.07
C ALA A 304 7.50 11.68 34.97
N PHE A 305 6.96 11.34 33.78
CA PHE A 305 6.89 12.28 32.67
C PHE A 305 5.92 13.43 32.95
N LEU A 306 4.72 13.11 33.42
CA LEU A 306 3.68 14.12 33.69
C LEU A 306 4.04 15.06 34.86
N GLU A 307 4.61 14.53 35.94
CA GLU A 307 5.08 15.32 37.08
C GLU A 307 6.22 16.26 36.66
N ALA A 308 7.20 15.74 35.92
CA ALA A 308 8.30 16.52 35.40
C ALA A 308 7.83 17.63 34.44
N TYR A 309 6.90 17.32 33.54
CA TYR A 309 6.27 18.31 32.66
C TYR A 309 5.54 19.38 33.45
N GLN A 310 4.68 18.98 34.42
CA GLN A 310 3.89 19.87 35.24
C GLN A 310 4.72 20.72 36.20
N SER A 311 5.95 20.34 36.50
CA SER A 311 6.90 21.18 37.26
C SER A 311 7.18 22.53 36.58
N LYS A 312 7.09 22.58 35.23
CA LYS A 312 7.34 23.76 34.39
C LYS A 312 6.04 24.34 33.81
N SER A 313 5.12 23.52 33.37
CA SER A 313 3.88 23.95 32.71
C SER A 313 2.68 23.15 33.21
N LYS A 314 1.79 23.77 33.96
CA LYS A 314 0.63 23.10 34.57
C LYS A 314 -0.37 22.68 33.50
N LEU A 315 -0.93 21.47 33.69
CA LEU A 315 -2.04 20.94 32.91
C LEU A 315 -3.37 21.24 33.60
N SER A 316 -4.38 21.58 32.83
CA SER A 316 -5.74 21.70 33.33
C SER A 316 -6.34 20.33 33.64
N ILE A 317 -7.40 20.30 34.46
CA ILE A 317 -8.13 19.05 34.78
C ILE A 317 -8.62 18.36 33.49
N GLY A 318 -9.14 19.15 32.51
CA GLY A 318 -9.57 18.62 31.21
C GLY A 318 -8.42 17.97 30.43
N GLU A 319 -7.23 18.56 30.46
CA GLU A 319 -6.06 17.97 29.82
C GLU A 319 -5.64 16.66 30.47
N LEU A 320 -5.62 16.61 31.82
CA LEU A 320 -5.32 15.36 32.55
C LEU A 320 -6.29 14.26 32.17
N TRP A 321 -7.61 14.53 32.16
CA TRP A 321 -8.63 13.57 31.75
C TRP A 321 -8.52 13.11 30.28
N ALA A 322 -7.89 13.91 29.42
CA ALA A 322 -7.65 13.56 28.03
C ALA A 322 -6.39 12.69 27.83
N ILE A 323 -5.43 12.67 28.79
CA ILE A 323 -4.17 11.91 28.66
C ILE A 323 -4.39 10.44 28.26
N PRO A 324 -5.26 9.65 28.87
CA PRO A 324 -5.47 8.26 28.49
C PRO A 324 -5.85 8.11 27.02
N GLN A 325 -6.70 9.00 26.53
CA GLN A 325 -7.17 8.96 25.15
C GLN A 325 -6.06 9.36 24.15
N MET A 326 -5.23 10.34 24.55
CA MET A 326 -4.10 10.77 23.72
C MET A 326 -3.01 9.70 23.63
N LEU A 327 -2.75 8.97 24.71
CA LEU A 327 -1.84 7.82 24.70
C LEU A 327 -2.35 6.70 23.79
N ARG A 328 -3.68 6.39 23.82
CA ARG A 328 -4.28 5.42 22.90
C ARG A 328 -4.09 5.84 21.44
N ILE A 329 -4.37 7.11 21.12
CA ILE A 329 -4.20 7.62 19.76
C ILE A 329 -2.74 7.50 19.32
N ALA A 330 -1.78 7.91 20.16
CA ALA A 330 -0.35 7.84 19.82
C ALA A 330 0.14 6.40 19.60
N LEU A 331 -0.34 5.44 20.42
CA LEU A 331 -0.04 4.02 20.24
C LEU A 331 -0.65 3.47 18.95
N ILE A 332 -1.92 3.77 18.65
CA ILE A 332 -2.60 3.29 17.43
C ILE A 332 -1.90 3.83 16.17
N GLU A 333 -1.50 5.10 16.16
CA GLU A 333 -0.73 5.66 15.05
C GLU A 333 0.65 4.98 14.91
N SER A 334 1.27 4.62 16.02
CA SER A 334 2.53 3.87 16.01
C SER A 334 2.34 2.45 15.43
N VAL A 335 1.27 1.75 15.82
CA VAL A 335 0.89 0.45 15.24
C VAL A 335 0.63 0.57 13.74
N GLN A 336 -0.07 1.63 13.29
CA GLN A 336 -0.26 1.89 11.87
C GLN A 336 1.09 2.00 11.13
N GLY A 337 2.07 2.71 11.70
CA GLY A 337 3.41 2.83 11.13
C GLY A 337 4.13 1.48 11.01
N LEU A 338 4.02 0.63 12.03
CA LEU A 338 4.58 -0.73 12.03
C LEU A 338 3.89 -1.64 11.02
N ALA A 339 2.56 -1.59 10.93
CA ALA A 339 1.78 -2.32 9.94
C ALA A 339 2.13 -1.91 8.49
N THR A 340 2.34 -0.61 8.26
CA THR A 340 2.82 -0.10 6.97
C THR A 340 4.15 -0.70 6.57
N ARG A 341 5.08 -0.82 7.53
CA ARG A 341 6.38 -1.48 7.31
C ARG A 341 6.20 -2.95 6.96
N ALA A 342 5.42 -3.69 7.74
CA ALA A 342 5.17 -5.11 7.49
C ALA A 342 4.65 -5.38 6.07
N LEU A 343 3.70 -4.56 5.59
CA LEU A 343 3.20 -4.66 4.22
C LEU A 343 4.27 -4.31 3.17
N THR A 344 5.11 -3.34 3.46
CA THR A 344 6.22 -2.98 2.56
C THR A 344 7.23 -4.11 2.47
N GLU A 345 7.62 -4.70 3.59
CA GLU A 345 8.52 -5.86 3.66
C GLU A 345 7.97 -7.07 2.92
N MET A 346 6.67 -7.33 3.06
CA MET A 346 6.01 -8.41 2.33
C MET A 346 6.09 -8.21 0.81
N ARG A 347 5.89 -6.98 0.33
CA ARG A 347 6.07 -6.65 -1.10
C ARG A 347 7.51 -6.78 -1.56
N ASP A 348 8.43 -6.28 -0.77
CA ASP A 348 9.85 -6.36 -1.07
C ASP A 348 10.32 -7.82 -1.15
N ARG A 349 9.78 -8.68 -0.28
CA ARG A 349 10.02 -10.12 -0.33
C ARG A 349 9.49 -10.72 -1.63
N GLU A 350 8.23 -10.44 -2.00
CA GLU A 350 7.66 -10.95 -3.25
C GLU A 350 8.46 -10.51 -4.48
N LEU A 351 8.95 -9.26 -4.47
CA LEU A 351 9.83 -8.75 -5.52
C LEU A 351 11.19 -9.45 -5.53
N ALA A 352 11.76 -9.71 -4.35
CA ALA A 352 13.04 -10.42 -4.24
C ALA A 352 12.92 -11.86 -4.75
N ASP A 353 11.84 -12.57 -4.36
CA ASP A 353 11.53 -13.92 -4.83
C ASP A 353 11.41 -13.97 -6.36
N LEU A 354 10.71 -13.00 -6.93
CA LEU A 354 10.53 -12.88 -8.38
C LEU A 354 11.88 -12.68 -9.09
N TRP A 355 12.69 -11.76 -8.62
CA TRP A 355 13.98 -11.48 -9.23
C TRP A 355 14.97 -12.63 -9.04
N ALA A 356 15.00 -13.25 -7.85
CA ALA A 356 15.84 -14.41 -7.58
C ALA A 356 15.51 -15.58 -8.53
N ASN A 357 14.23 -15.96 -8.61
CA ASN A 357 13.79 -17.04 -9.51
C ASN A 357 14.17 -16.76 -10.97
N ARG A 358 14.06 -15.51 -11.39
CA ARG A 358 14.39 -15.09 -12.75
C ARG A 358 15.91 -15.17 -13.02
N LEU A 359 16.71 -14.68 -12.08
CA LEU A 359 18.18 -14.77 -12.16
C LEU A 359 18.64 -16.21 -12.20
N ILE A 360 18.05 -17.09 -11.36
CA ILE A 360 18.35 -18.52 -11.32
C ILE A 360 17.98 -19.20 -12.64
N THR A 361 16.79 -18.93 -13.15
CA THR A 361 16.29 -19.52 -14.39
C THR A 361 17.20 -19.15 -15.56
N VAL A 362 17.52 -17.87 -15.70
CA VAL A 362 18.42 -17.40 -16.78
C VAL A 362 19.83 -17.93 -16.61
N ASN A 363 20.35 -17.97 -15.39
CA ASN A 363 21.67 -18.52 -15.13
C ASN A 363 21.79 -20.00 -15.55
N ARG A 364 20.71 -20.79 -15.41
CA ARG A 364 20.69 -22.20 -15.78
C ARG A 364 20.42 -22.42 -17.28
N GLN A 365 19.59 -21.58 -17.92
CA GLN A 365 19.17 -21.77 -19.31
C GLN A 365 20.04 -21.04 -20.32
N ASP A 366 20.43 -19.80 -20.04
CA ASP A 366 21.20 -18.92 -20.93
C ASP A 366 22.10 -17.97 -20.11
N PRO A 367 23.24 -18.46 -19.58
CA PRO A 367 24.14 -17.66 -18.75
C PRO A 367 24.57 -16.30 -19.33
N PRO A 368 24.81 -16.15 -20.64
CA PRO A 368 25.12 -14.85 -21.26
C PRO A 368 24.06 -13.78 -21.05
N GLN A 369 22.78 -14.15 -20.93
CA GLN A 369 21.70 -13.20 -20.68
C GLN A 369 21.65 -12.67 -19.23
N LEU A 370 22.39 -13.27 -18.30
CA LEU A 370 22.44 -12.84 -16.90
C LEU A 370 22.79 -11.34 -16.79
N PHE A 371 23.72 -10.86 -17.59
CA PHE A 371 24.09 -9.43 -17.59
C PHE A 371 22.95 -8.52 -18.05
N ALA A 372 22.12 -8.96 -19.00
CA ALA A 372 20.97 -8.19 -19.45
C ALA A 372 19.89 -8.11 -18.35
N ILE A 373 19.64 -9.22 -17.63
CA ILE A 373 18.72 -9.25 -16.51
C ILE A 373 19.24 -8.40 -15.35
N MET A 374 20.54 -8.45 -15.06
CA MET A 374 21.16 -7.58 -14.06
C MET A 374 21.04 -6.09 -14.41
N ALA A 375 21.23 -5.72 -15.67
CA ALA A 375 21.03 -4.35 -16.12
C ALA A 375 19.58 -3.89 -15.95
N GLU A 376 18.62 -4.79 -16.18
CA GLU A 376 17.21 -4.53 -15.97
C GLU A 376 16.86 -4.41 -14.49
N LEU A 377 17.36 -5.30 -13.62
CA LEU A 377 17.22 -5.22 -12.16
C LEU A 377 17.72 -3.87 -11.64
N THR A 378 18.92 -3.47 -12.01
CA THR A 378 19.52 -2.20 -11.58
C THR A 378 18.73 -0.97 -12.06
N LYS A 379 18.11 -1.05 -13.22
CA LYS A 379 17.27 0.01 -13.78
C LYS A 379 15.90 0.09 -13.10
N THR A 380 15.30 -1.05 -12.77
CA THR A 380 13.98 -1.12 -12.15
C THR A 380 14.03 -0.87 -10.64
N GLN A 381 15.14 -1.24 -10.01
CA GLN A 381 15.40 -1.07 -8.58
C GLN A 381 16.66 -0.21 -8.35
N PRO A 382 16.64 1.08 -8.69
CA PRO A 382 17.81 1.95 -8.55
C PRO A 382 18.23 2.19 -7.09
N ARG A 383 17.29 2.03 -6.17
CA ARG A 383 17.48 2.14 -4.71
C ARG A 383 16.65 1.05 -4.03
N PRO A 384 17.13 -0.20 -4.03
CA PRO A 384 16.42 -1.28 -3.36
C PRO A 384 16.33 -1.02 -1.85
N SER A 385 15.31 -1.56 -1.19
CA SER A 385 15.25 -1.51 0.27
C SER A 385 16.28 -2.48 0.87
N PRO A 386 16.76 -2.25 2.11
CA PRO A 386 17.63 -3.21 2.80
C PRO A 386 16.99 -4.60 2.93
N TYR A 387 15.68 -4.65 3.15
CA TYR A 387 14.93 -5.90 3.24
C TYR A 387 14.91 -6.67 1.92
N PHE A 388 14.60 -5.99 0.79
CA PHE A 388 14.68 -6.59 -0.54
C PHE A 388 16.08 -7.15 -0.83
N ALA A 389 17.12 -6.38 -0.51
CA ALA A 389 18.50 -6.79 -0.73
C ALA A 389 18.86 -8.05 0.07
N SER A 390 18.49 -8.10 1.35
CA SER A 390 18.70 -9.26 2.21
C SER A 390 17.99 -10.50 1.67
N GLN A 391 16.70 -10.39 1.34
CA GLN A 391 15.92 -11.51 0.81
C GLN A 391 16.45 -12.01 -0.55
N LEU A 392 16.86 -11.09 -1.43
CA LEU A 392 17.44 -11.46 -2.72
C LEU A 392 18.74 -12.26 -2.58
N ILE A 393 19.61 -11.86 -1.64
CA ILE A 393 20.84 -12.56 -1.33
C ILE A 393 20.57 -13.94 -0.76
N ASP A 394 19.65 -14.04 0.20
CA ASP A 394 19.31 -15.29 0.87
C ASP A 394 18.78 -16.33 -0.16
N HIS A 395 17.98 -15.89 -1.12
CA HIS A 395 17.46 -16.77 -2.18
C HIS A 395 18.50 -17.17 -3.23
N LEU A 396 19.54 -16.35 -3.44
CA LEU A 396 20.61 -16.65 -4.39
C LEU A 396 21.81 -17.34 -3.76
N TYR A 397 21.75 -17.66 -2.48
CA TYR A 397 22.90 -18.15 -1.70
C TYR A 397 23.54 -19.41 -2.33
N ASP A 398 22.75 -20.34 -2.85
CA ASP A 398 23.22 -21.57 -3.49
C ASP A 398 23.55 -21.40 -4.98
N GLU A 399 23.41 -20.20 -5.56
CA GLU A 399 23.60 -19.92 -6.99
C GLU A 399 24.71 -18.90 -7.21
N GLU A 400 25.97 -19.31 -6.98
CA GLU A 400 27.16 -18.43 -6.97
C GLU A 400 27.27 -17.53 -8.21
N ALA A 401 27.02 -18.06 -9.42
CA ALA A 401 27.13 -17.31 -10.65
C ALA A 401 26.14 -16.16 -10.76
N ALA A 402 24.92 -16.30 -10.18
CA ALA A 402 23.92 -15.24 -10.10
C ALA A 402 24.16 -14.33 -8.89
N LEU A 403 24.70 -14.86 -7.80
CA LEU A 403 24.91 -14.15 -6.55
C LEU A 403 26.01 -13.07 -6.67
N VAL A 404 27.15 -13.39 -7.27
CA VAL A 404 28.31 -12.47 -7.35
C VAL A 404 27.98 -11.12 -8.03
N PRO A 405 27.29 -11.08 -9.20
CA PRO A 405 26.89 -9.81 -9.82
C PRO A 405 25.91 -9.01 -8.94
N VAL A 406 24.98 -9.69 -8.26
CA VAL A 406 24.00 -9.05 -7.36
C VAL A 406 24.71 -8.45 -6.15
N GLN A 407 25.62 -9.18 -5.50
CA GLN A 407 26.42 -8.70 -4.37
C GLN A 407 27.21 -7.45 -4.78
N SER A 408 27.94 -7.49 -5.89
CA SER A 408 28.72 -6.37 -6.38
C SER A 408 27.88 -5.12 -6.70
N TRP A 409 26.64 -5.32 -7.14
CA TRP A 409 25.71 -4.22 -7.36
C TRP A 409 25.20 -3.63 -6.04
N LEU A 410 24.80 -4.45 -5.08
CA LEU A 410 24.30 -4.01 -3.79
C LEU A 410 25.39 -3.30 -2.98
N GLU A 411 26.61 -3.83 -2.94
CA GLU A 411 27.74 -3.18 -2.26
C GLU A 411 28.05 -1.79 -2.81
N ARG A 412 28.00 -1.64 -4.14
CA ARG A 412 28.14 -0.32 -4.78
C ARG A 412 26.99 0.61 -4.44
N THR A 413 25.77 0.09 -4.41
CA THR A 413 24.56 0.89 -4.15
C THR A 413 24.53 1.39 -2.71
N TYR A 414 24.89 0.56 -1.75
CA TYR A 414 24.86 0.92 -0.33
C TYR A 414 26.18 1.50 0.18
N SER A 415 27.28 1.41 -0.61
CA SER A 415 28.66 1.79 -0.18
C SER A 415 29.06 1.11 1.12
N ARG A 416 28.62 -0.12 1.36
CA ARG A 416 28.82 -0.90 2.59
C ARG A 416 28.90 -2.39 2.29
N LEU A 417 29.50 -3.15 3.22
CA LEU A 417 29.51 -4.60 3.17
C LEU A 417 28.11 -5.17 3.42
N LEU A 418 27.73 -6.19 2.67
CA LEU A 418 26.42 -6.85 2.77
C LEU A 418 26.17 -7.51 4.13
N THR A 419 27.22 -8.03 4.77
CA THR A 419 27.13 -8.61 6.12
C THR A 419 26.64 -7.60 7.14
N ASP A 420 27.11 -6.34 7.06
CA ASP A 420 26.67 -5.25 7.94
C ASP A 420 25.19 -4.86 7.66
N LEU A 421 24.79 -4.96 6.41
CA LEU A 421 23.42 -4.66 5.97
C LEU A 421 22.43 -5.73 6.48
N ASN A 422 22.76 -7.00 6.31
CA ASN A 422 21.96 -8.13 6.81
C ASN A 422 21.81 -8.10 8.33
N LEU A 423 22.91 -7.87 9.06
CA LEU A 423 22.88 -7.78 10.52
C LEU A 423 21.99 -6.63 11.01
N ARG A 424 22.07 -5.47 10.36
CA ARG A 424 21.21 -4.32 10.69
C ARG A 424 19.75 -4.59 10.42
N GLU A 425 19.47 -5.28 9.32
CA GLU A 425 18.10 -5.62 8.96
C GLU A 425 17.50 -6.63 9.93
N GLN A 426 18.23 -7.68 10.30
CA GLN A 426 17.82 -8.64 11.32
C GLN A 426 17.58 -7.96 12.68
N ASN A 427 18.50 -7.08 13.11
CA ASN A 427 18.33 -6.32 14.35
C ASN A 427 17.10 -5.38 14.29
N ARG A 428 16.80 -4.80 13.14
CA ARG A 428 15.62 -3.97 12.95
C ARG A 428 14.33 -4.79 13.06
N GLN A 429 14.27 -5.95 12.41
CA GLN A 429 13.11 -6.84 12.48
C GLN A 429 12.85 -7.33 13.90
N ALA A 430 13.90 -7.75 14.61
CA ALA A 430 13.80 -8.15 16.01
C ALA A 430 13.27 -7.00 16.89
N ARG A 431 13.74 -5.78 16.66
CA ARG A 431 13.24 -4.60 17.38
C ARG A 431 11.78 -4.31 17.05
N ASP A 432 11.40 -4.29 15.77
CA ASP A 432 10.03 -4.02 15.35
C ASP A 432 9.05 -5.05 15.93
N GLN A 433 9.47 -6.30 16.08
CA GLN A 433 8.70 -7.35 16.74
C GLN A 433 8.49 -7.09 18.24
N ILE A 434 9.53 -6.63 18.96
CA ILE A 434 9.41 -6.23 20.35
C ILE A 434 8.51 -5.00 20.48
N THR A 435 8.73 -4.00 19.65
CA THR A 435 8.00 -2.73 19.67
C THR A 435 6.50 -2.94 19.43
N ILE A 436 6.10 -3.82 18.50
CA ILE A 436 4.67 -4.11 18.27
C ILE A 436 4.05 -4.84 19.46
N GLY A 437 4.76 -5.78 20.09
CA GLY A 437 4.33 -6.45 21.32
C GLY A 437 4.15 -5.47 22.47
N ASN A 438 5.08 -4.52 22.64
CA ASN A 438 4.97 -3.45 23.62
C ASN A 438 3.74 -2.57 23.38
N ALA A 439 3.46 -2.20 22.12
CA ALA A 439 2.32 -1.37 21.76
C ALA A 439 0.98 -2.02 22.17
N PHE A 440 0.77 -3.29 21.80
CA PHE A 440 -0.44 -4.00 22.17
C PHE A 440 -0.56 -4.26 23.67
N THR A 441 0.56 -4.55 24.34
CA THR A 441 0.60 -4.68 25.82
C THR A 441 0.22 -3.36 26.47
N SER A 442 0.73 -2.25 25.98
CA SER A 442 0.43 -0.91 26.50
C SER A 442 -1.03 -0.51 26.24
N LEU A 443 -1.61 -0.83 25.08
CA LEU A 443 -3.04 -0.59 24.81
C LEU A 443 -3.93 -1.34 25.81
N ARG A 444 -3.61 -2.60 26.13
CA ARG A 444 -4.32 -3.36 27.17
C ARG A 444 -4.08 -2.79 28.57
N TYR A 445 -2.85 -2.35 28.84
CA TYR A 445 -2.50 -1.82 30.16
C TYR A 445 -3.24 -0.52 30.47
N LEU A 446 -3.50 0.34 29.50
CA LEU A 446 -4.26 1.58 29.66
C LEU A 446 -5.69 1.34 30.16
N ASP A 447 -6.29 0.17 29.87
CA ASP A 447 -7.62 -0.23 30.37
C ASP A 447 -7.61 -0.65 31.84
N LEU A 448 -6.45 -1.08 32.36
CA LEU A 448 -6.28 -1.57 33.71
C LEU A 448 -5.91 -0.47 34.73
N LEU A 449 -5.45 0.70 34.23
CA LEU A 449 -5.00 1.81 35.06
C LEU A 449 -6.18 2.53 35.73
N ASP A 450 -6.08 2.71 37.03
CA ASP A 450 -6.99 3.58 37.79
C ASP A 450 -6.56 5.05 37.66
N TRP A 451 -7.02 5.68 36.61
CA TRP A 451 -6.69 7.07 36.28
C TRP A 451 -7.10 8.09 37.35
N ARG A 452 -8.09 7.73 38.19
CA ARG A 452 -8.50 8.58 39.32
C ARG A 452 -7.47 8.64 40.45
N LYS A 453 -6.64 7.59 40.57
CA LYS A 453 -5.54 7.58 41.52
C LYS A 453 -4.25 8.18 40.98
N ILE A 454 -4.16 8.30 39.64
CA ILE A 454 -2.99 8.87 38.97
C ILE A 454 -3.08 10.40 38.92
N PHE A 455 -4.27 10.96 38.84
CA PHE A 455 -4.57 12.39 38.80
C PHE A 455 -5.33 12.84 40.03
#